data_13abf07503150055999505d68d013901
#
_entry.id   13abf07503150055999505d68d013901
#
_cell.length_a   1.000
_cell.length_b   1.000
_cell.length_c   1.000
_cell.angle_alpha   90.00
_cell.angle_beta   90.00
_cell.angle_gamma   90.00
#
_symmetry.space_group_name_H-M   'P 1'
#
loop_
_entity.id
_entity.type
_entity.pdbx_description
1 polymer ?
#
loop_
_entity_poly.entity_id
_entity_poly.type
_entity_poly.pdbx_seq_one_letter_code
_entity_poly.pdbx_strand_id
1 'polypeptide(L)'
;KIQVVFTTHSISLLEEMLSIKDNVIYLIDNVTSVFQMEEPDIYKIRMHLQSLTRDDIYEDKVIPVFTEDDEARCLLDLLFNYYQRTYPAFRSVSSLFHKVLTNISAENLTGIFTDGKLLHTTMRSICILDGDHSSDITNFIVALPGKAAPEAVLLNYAEKLYDADDSFWRDRTIVDKGYTKNYYLSNIKNEVDSFGTQLDRMRNSGETSKGKRREFNKRLFNDNRNFFILLFKHWINNPENKSEVDRFYRELHTLFLKVAPYHEISPKEWP
;
A
#
# COMPACT_ATOMS: atom_id res chain seq x y z
N LYS A 1 -29.39 19.12 -33.56
CA LYS A 1 -28.53 18.56 -32.48
C LYS A 1 -29.43 18.41 -31.25
N ILE A 2 -29.44 17.25 -30.65
CA ILE A 2 -30.13 16.97 -29.37
C ILE A 2 -29.07 17.06 -28.27
N GLN A 3 -29.30 17.84 -27.24
CA GLN A 3 -28.50 17.86 -26.03
C GLN A 3 -29.23 17.01 -24.96
N VAL A 4 -28.53 16.06 -24.40
CA VAL A 4 -29.04 15.23 -23.32
C VAL A 4 -28.22 15.54 -22.06
N VAL A 5 -28.93 15.82 -20.96
CA VAL A 5 -28.34 16.00 -19.63
C VAL A 5 -28.97 14.97 -18.73
N PHE A 6 -28.15 14.25 -17.98
CA PHE A 6 -28.63 13.27 -17.00
C PHE A 6 -27.71 13.26 -15.76
N THR A 7 -28.23 12.74 -14.67
CA THR A 7 -27.48 12.51 -13.43
C THR A 7 -27.33 11.02 -13.18
N THR A 8 -26.18 10.62 -12.63
CA THR A 8 -25.90 9.20 -12.35
C THR A 8 -24.99 9.05 -11.14
N HIS A 9 -25.10 7.90 -10.47
CA HIS A 9 -24.16 7.38 -9.47
C HIS A 9 -23.40 6.12 -9.98
N SER A 10 -23.60 5.76 -11.27
CA SER A 10 -22.95 4.59 -11.86
C SER A 10 -21.48 4.88 -12.18
N ILE A 11 -20.58 4.23 -11.46
CA ILE A 11 -19.13 4.33 -11.70
C ILE A 11 -18.80 3.87 -13.12
N SER A 12 -19.36 2.76 -13.59
CA SER A 12 -19.10 2.23 -14.94
C SER A 12 -19.50 3.20 -16.04
N LEU A 13 -20.62 3.93 -15.86
CA LEU A 13 -21.04 4.94 -16.80
C LEU A 13 -20.11 6.17 -16.76
N LEU A 14 -19.67 6.58 -15.58
CA LEU A 14 -18.70 7.67 -15.42
C LEU A 14 -17.35 7.35 -16.07
N GLU A 15 -16.88 6.09 -15.94
CA GLU A 15 -15.67 5.63 -16.62
C GLU A 15 -15.77 5.76 -18.14
N GLU A 16 -16.90 5.32 -18.70
CA GLU A 16 -17.15 5.40 -20.15
C GLU A 16 -17.19 6.87 -20.61
N MET A 17 -17.92 7.72 -19.90
CA MET A 17 -18.04 9.15 -20.23
C MET A 17 -16.71 9.88 -20.16
N LEU A 18 -15.91 9.61 -19.12
CA LEU A 18 -14.57 10.20 -18.98
C LEU A 18 -13.61 9.71 -20.08
N SER A 19 -13.76 8.45 -20.52
CA SER A 19 -12.91 7.89 -21.60
C SER A 19 -13.13 8.56 -22.94
N ILE A 20 -14.34 8.97 -23.25
CA ILE A 20 -14.71 9.66 -24.52
C ILE A 20 -14.62 11.19 -24.42
N LYS A 21 -14.07 11.72 -23.31
CA LYS A 21 -13.92 13.15 -23.03
C LYS A 21 -15.21 13.96 -23.12
N ASP A 22 -16.32 13.37 -22.74
CA ASP A 22 -17.57 14.10 -22.59
C ASP A 22 -17.53 15.06 -21.40
N ASN A 23 -18.44 16.03 -21.39
CA ASN A 23 -18.55 17.00 -20.30
C ASN A 23 -19.16 16.32 -19.06
N VAL A 24 -18.31 15.81 -18.20
CA VAL A 24 -18.68 15.30 -16.89
C VAL A 24 -18.52 16.42 -15.85
N ILE A 25 -19.61 16.74 -15.17
CA ILE A 25 -19.62 17.65 -14.02
C ILE A 25 -19.83 16.79 -12.78
N TYR A 26 -18.81 16.72 -11.94
CA TYR A 26 -18.90 15.99 -10.67
C TYR A 26 -19.05 16.96 -9.52
N LEU A 27 -20.15 16.81 -8.76
CA LEU A 27 -20.47 17.69 -7.63
C LEU A 27 -20.15 16.95 -6.33
N ILE A 28 -19.47 17.62 -5.44
CA ILE A 28 -19.11 17.14 -4.11
C ILE A 28 -19.87 17.97 -3.07
N ASP A 29 -20.63 17.29 -2.22
CA ASP A 29 -21.28 17.89 -1.05
C ASP A 29 -20.41 17.62 0.18
N ASN A 30 -19.99 18.67 0.86
CA ASN A 30 -19.18 18.60 2.08
C ASN A 30 -19.95 19.08 3.31
N VAL A 31 -21.28 18.91 3.32
CA VAL A 31 -22.20 19.30 4.40
C VAL A 31 -22.40 20.82 4.52
N THR A 32 -21.39 21.62 4.25
CA THR A 32 -21.47 23.11 4.39
C THR A 32 -21.64 23.81 3.04
N SER A 33 -21.22 23.18 1.96
CA SER A 33 -21.27 23.72 0.61
C SER A 33 -21.15 22.63 -0.44
N VAL A 34 -21.69 22.89 -1.63
CA VAL A 34 -21.50 22.03 -2.79
C VAL A 34 -20.47 22.69 -3.70
N PHE A 35 -19.49 21.93 -4.18
CA PHE A 35 -18.51 22.42 -5.14
C PHE A 35 -18.31 21.44 -6.29
N GLN A 36 -17.89 21.95 -7.42
CA GLN A 36 -17.58 21.17 -8.62
C GLN A 36 -16.12 20.71 -8.57
N MET A 37 -15.87 19.43 -8.85
CA MET A 37 -14.53 18.93 -9.11
C MET A 37 -14.02 19.53 -10.44
N GLU A 38 -12.93 20.29 -10.41
CA GLU A 38 -12.44 21.03 -11.60
C GLU A 38 -11.93 20.11 -12.69
N GLU A 39 -11.27 19.06 -12.35
CA GLU A 39 -10.78 18.05 -13.30
C GLU A 39 -11.28 16.68 -12.82
N PRO A 40 -12.49 16.26 -13.20
CA PRO A 40 -13.02 14.99 -12.76
C PRO A 40 -12.16 13.85 -13.29
N ASP A 41 -11.63 13.07 -12.35
CA ASP A 41 -10.83 11.89 -12.59
C ASP A 41 -11.52 10.68 -11.92
N ILE A 42 -11.50 9.54 -12.59
CA ILE A 42 -12.23 8.35 -12.12
C ILE A 42 -11.72 7.85 -10.75
N TYR A 43 -10.43 8.01 -10.47
CA TYR A 43 -9.88 7.60 -9.17
C TYR A 43 -10.33 8.53 -8.06
N LYS A 44 -10.32 9.84 -8.28
CA LYS A 44 -10.85 10.85 -7.35
C LYS A 44 -12.34 10.59 -7.07
N ILE A 45 -13.12 10.32 -8.13
CA ILE A 45 -14.55 10.03 -8.00
C ILE A 45 -14.79 8.73 -7.22
N ARG A 46 -14.04 7.67 -7.51
CA ARG A 46 -14.15 6.40 -6.79
C ARG A 46 -13.86 6.57 -5.30
N MET A 47 -12.80 7.29 -4.95
CA MET A 47 -12.47 7.55 -3.55
C MET A 47 -13.56 8.35 -2.84
N HIS A 48 -14.08 9.38 -3.48
CA HIS A 48 -15.17 10.17 -2.91
C HIS A 48 -16.42 9.30 -2.70
N LEU A 49 -16.85 8.54 -3.72
CA LEU A 49 -18.00 7.65 -3.60
C LEU A 49 -17.81 6.56 -2.54
N GLN A 50 -16.62 5.98 -2.44
CA GLN A 50 -16.31 5.00 -1.40
C GLN A 50 -16.37 5.60 0.01
N SER A 51 -15.99 6.86 0.18
CA SER A 51 -16.13 7.54 1.46
C SER A 51 -17.59 7.85 1.82
N LEU A 52 -18.43 8.16 0.83
CA LEU A 52 -19.87 8.46 1.02
C LEU A 52 -20.70 7.19 1.28
N THR A 53 -20.49 6.14 0.46
CA THR A 53 -21.27 4.89 0.59
C THR A 53 -20.98 4.15 1.88
N ARG A 54 -19.98 4.53 2.59
CA ARG A 54 -19.59 3.90 3.84
C ARG A 54 -20.46 4.29 5.02
N ASP A 55 -20.94 5.52 5.06
CA ASP A 55 -21.88 5.96 6.12
C ASP A 55 -23.21 5.17 6.06
N ASP A 56 -23.53 4.59 4.88
CA ASP A 56 -24.80 3.85 4.65
C ASP A 56 -24.65 2.32 4.71
N ILE A 57 -23.45 1.75 4.55
CA ILE A 57 -23.27 0.29 4.35
C ILE A 57 -22.66 -0.40 5.58
N TYR A 58 -21.89 0.30 6.41
CA TYR A 58 -21.23 -0.30 7.55
C TYR A 58 -21.71 0.31 8.86
N GLU A 59 -22.46 -0.47 9.63
CA GLU A 59 -22.76 -0.20 11.05
C GLU A 59 -21.47 -0.19 11.89
N ASP A 60 -20.38 -0.74 11.37
CA ASP A 60 -19.09 -0.80 12.05
C ASP A 60 -18.28 0.49 11.88
N LYS A 61 -17.88 1.08 12.99
CA LYS A 61 -16.96 2.21 13.06
C LYS A 61 -15.55 1.75 12.67
N VAL A 62 -15.14 2.01 11.43
CA VAL A 62 -13.83 1.58 10.92
C VAL A 62 -13.15 2.68 10.09
N ILE A 63 -11.81 2.70 10.12
CA ILE A 63 -10.96 3.63 9.37
C ILE A 63 -10.53 3.00 8.05
N PRO A 64 -10.83 3.59 6.88
CA PRO A 64 -10.33 3.11 5.59
C PRO A 64 -8.82 3.25 5.50
N VAL A 65 -8.18 2.20 5.01
CA VAL A 65 -6.75 2.20 4.72
C VAL A 65 -6.55 1.83 3.26
N PHE A 66 -5.99 2.75 2.49
CA PHE A 66 -5.65 2.57 1.08
C PHE A 66 -4.19 2.15 0.95
N THR A 67 -3.93 1.18 0.10
CA THR A 67 -2.58 0.73 -0.28
C THR A 67 -2.45 0.76 -1.79
N GLU A 68 -1.22 0.75 -2.32
CA GLU A 68 -1.00 0.77 -3.76
C GLU A 68 -1.53 -0.49 -4.45
N ASP A 69 -1.25 -1.65 -3.88
CA ASP A 69 -1.56 -2.95 -4.48
C ASP A 69 -1.74 -4.08 -3.45
N ASP A 70 -1.88 -5.31 -3.93
CA ASP A 70 -2.05 -6.51 -3.11
C ASP A 70 -0.79 -6.89 -2.33
N GLU A 71 0.38 -6.59 -2.87
CA GLU A 71 1.65 -6.83 -2.19
C GLU A 71 1.76 -5.94 -0.95
N ALA A 72 1.52 -4.64 -1.11
CA ALA A 72 1.51 -3.69 -0.01
C ALA A 72 0.49 -4.07 1.07
N ARG A 73 -0.72 -4.51 0.68
CA ARG A 73 -1.74 -5.02 1.63
C ARG A 73 -1.27 -6.26 2.39
N CYS A 74 -0.66 -7.20 1.68
CA CYS A 74 -0.12 -8.41 2.29
C CYS A 74 0.95 -8.09 3.34
N LEU A 75 1.86 -7.18 3.04
CA LEU A 75 2.91 -6.77 3.98
C LEU A 75 2.33 -5.99 5.16
N LEU A 76 1.33 -5.15 4.92
CA LEU A 76 0.59 -4.47 5.98
C LEU A 76 -0.10 -5.46 6.93
N ASP A 77 -0.69 -6.54 6.42
CA ASP A 77 -1.28 -7.60 7.23
C ASP A 77 -0.24 -8.27 8.13
N LEU A 78 0.96 -8.50 7.63
CA LEU A 78 2.05 -9.08 8.40
C LEU A 78 2.54 -8.15 9.51
N LEU A 79 2.63 -6.83 9.23
CA LEU A 79 2.93 -5.80 10.24
C LEU A 79 1.84 -5.73 11.31
N PHE A 80 0.57 -5.73 10.91
CA PHE A 80 -0.55 -5.73 11.85
C PHE A 80 -0.52 -6.97 12.76
N ASN A 81 -0.30 -8.15 12.19
CA ASN A 81 -0.13 -9.40 12.95
C ASN A 81 1.03 -9.34 13.94
N TYR A 82 2.15 -8.71 13.54
CA TYR A 82 3.28 -8.49 14.44
C TYR A 82 2.92 -7.52 15.57
N TYR A 83 2.28 -6.38 15.26
CA TYR A 83 1.91 -5.40 16.27
C TYR A 83 0.85 -5.92 17.25
N GLN A 84 -0.13 -6.70 16.79
CA GLN A 84 -1.11 -7.35 17.66
C GLN A 84 -0.46 -8.27 18.72
N ARG A 85 0.67 -8.89 18.37
CA ARG A 85 1.43 -9.76 19.30
C ARG A 85 2.33 -8.98 20.21
N THR A 86 2.92 -7.90 19.71
CA THR A 86 3.97 -7.13 20.39
C THR A 86 3.39 -6.01 21.26
N TYR A 87 2.31 -5.38 20.81
CA TYR A 87 1.70 -4.22 21.47
C TYR A 87 0.25 -4.51 21.85
N PRO A 88 -0.04 -4.78 23.16
CA PRO A 88 -1.40 -5.07 23.61
C PRO A 88 -2.43 -3.99 23.23
N ALA A 89 -2.04 -2.70 23.28
CA ALA A 89 -2.88 -1.58 22.88
C ALA A 89 -3.30 -1.62 21.41
N PHE A 90 -2.47 -2.12 20.51
CA PHE A 90 -2.82 -2.26 19.11
C PHE A 90 -3.80 -3.39 18.84
N ARG A 91 -3.81 -4.42 19.67
CA ARG A 91 -4.72 -5.56 19.52
C ARG A 91 -6.19 -5.14 19.55
N SER A 92 -6.55 -4.20 20.43
CA SER A 92 -7.92 -3.72 20.58
C SER A 92 -8.39 -2.88 19.39
N VAL A 93 -7.48 -2.17 18.70
CA VAL A 93 -7.83 -1.26 17.62
C VAL A 93 -7.56 -1.80 16.22
N SER A 94 -6.87 -2.91 16.11
CA SER A 94 -6.47 -3.46 14.79
C SER A 94 -7.65 -3.79 13.88
N SER A 95 -8.79 -4.19 14.44
CA SER A 95 -10.02 -4.46 13.70
C SER A 95 -10.73 -3.19 13.21
N LEU A 96 -10.37 -2.03 13.75
CA LEU A 96 -10.92 -0.74 13.32
C LEU A 96 -10.33 -0.25 11.98
N PHE A 97 -9.28 -0.88 11.48
CA PHE A 97 -8.67 -0.55 10.19
C PHE A 97 -9.24 -1.43 9.08
N HIS A 98 -10.01 -0.84 8.19
CA HIS A 98 -10.53 -1.51 7.02
C HIS A 98 -9.60 -1.30 5.81
N LYS A 99 -8.93 -2.36 5.36
CA LYS A 99 -8.05 -2.31 4.20
C LYS A 99 -8.88 -2.36 2.92
N VAL A 100 -8.89 -1.25 2.19
CA VAL A 100 -9.68 -1.11 0.97
C VAL A 100 -9.02 -1.92 -0.16
N LEU A 101 -9.84 -2.72 -0.86
CA LEU A 101 -9.36 -3.54 -1.99
C LEU A 101 -9.27 -2.67 -3.25
N THR A 102 -8.15 -1.97 -3.40
CA THR A 102 -7.85 -1.14 -4.57
C THR A 102 -6.45 -1.43 -5.09
N ASN A 103 -6.24 -1.17 -6.40
CA ASN A 103 -4.93 -1.15 -7.03
C ASN A 103 -4.77 0.21 -7.69
N ILE A 104 -4.12 1.14 -7.00
CA ILE A 104 -3.98 2.54 -7.40
C ILE A 104 -2.50 2.90 -7.27
N SER A 105 -1.90 3.48 -8.31
CA SER A 105 -0.49 3.88 -8.26
C SER A 105 -0.23 4.90 -7.16
N ALA A 106 1.00 4.91 -6.63
CA ALA A 106 1.45 5.88 -5.62
C ALA A 106 1.22 7.32 -6.03
N GLU A 107 1.46 7.66 -7.30
CA GLU A 107 1.25 9.01 -7.83
C GLU A 107 -0.21 9.43 -7.72
N ASN A 108 -1.13 8.54 -8.12
CA ASN A 108 -2.56 8.80 -8.04
C ASN A 108 -3.04 8.90 -6.60
N LEU A 109 -2.62 7.99 -5.71
CA LEU A 109 -2.93 8.06 -4.29
C LEU A 109 -2.41 9.35 -3.67
N THR A 110 -1.14 9.69 -3.90
CA THR A 110 -0.55 10.94 -3.42
C THR A 110 -1.33 12.14 -3.94
N GLY A 111 -1.65 12.17 -5.25
CA GLY A 111 -2.44 13.24 -5.85
C GLY A 111 -3.79 13.43 -5.17
N ILE A 112 -4.49 12.34 -4.85
CA ILE A 112 -5.79 12.38 -4.18
C ILE A 112 -5.66 12.88 -2.73
N PHE A 113 -4.69 12.37 -1.98
CA PHE A 113 -4.51 12.71 -0.57
C PHE A 113 -3.93 14.12 -0.36
N THR A 114 -3.26 14.69 -1.35
CA THR A 114 -2.73 16.08 -1.33
C THR A 114 -3.66 17.10 -1.97
N ASP A 115 -4.76 16.68 -2.62
CA ASP A 115 -5.74 17.59 -3.21
C ASP A 115 -6.56 18.28 -2.13
N GLY A 116 -6.32 19.58 -1.94
CA GLY A 116 -7.03 20.39 -0.93
C GLY A 116 -8.55 20.43 -1.09
N LYS A 117 -9.09 20.11 -2.29
CA LYS A 117 -10.54 20.03 -2.54
C LYS A 117 -11.15 18.73 -2.04
N LEU A 118 -10.33 17.66 -1.96
CA LEU A 118 -10.73 16.36 -1.44
C LEU A 118 -10.39 16.18 0.05
N LEU A 119 -9.92 17.22 0.72
CA LEU A 119 -9.44 17.16 2.09
C LEU A 119 -10.44 16.48 3.04
N HIS A 120 -11.74 16.83 2.94
CA HIS A 120 -12.77 16.21 3.79
C HIS A 120 -12.93 14.71 3.55
N THR A 121 -12.70 14.25 2.33
CA THR A 121 -12.75 12.83 1.97
C THR A 121 -11.54 12.09 2.51
N THR A 122 -10.33 12.65 2.32
CA THR A 122 -9.07 12.01 2.72
C THR A 122 -8.83 12.09 4.23
N MET A 123 -9.32 13.10 4.92
CA MET A 123 -9.25 13.19 6.39
C MET A 123 -9.93 12.03 7.10
N ARG A 124 -10.81 11.30 6.41
CA ARG A 124 -11.50 10.12 6.95
C ARG A 124 -10.79 8.81 6.66
N SER A 125 -9.61 8.84 6.05
CA SER A 125 -8.88 7.64 5.62
C SER A 125 -7.37 7.80 5.79
N ILE A 126 -6.66 6.68 5.70
CA ILE A 126 -5.19 6.61 5.78
C ILE A 126 -4.69 6.02 4.46
N CYS A 127 -3.63 6.63 3.90
CA CYS A 127 -2.90 6.11 2.76
C CYS A 127 -1.60 5.47 3.22
N ILE A 128 -1.32 4.25 2.75
CA ILE A 128 -0.07 3.56 2.98
C ILE A 128 0.59 3.28 1.63
N LEU A 129 1.73 3.91 1.41
CA LEU A 129 2.55 3.78 0.22
C LEU A 129 3.70 2.79 0.45
N ASP A 130 4.32 2.35 -0.64
CA ASP A 130 5.55 1.56 -0.59
C ASP A 130 6.69 2.33 0.10
N GLY A 131 7.67 1.60 0.61
CA GLY A 131 8.76 2.17 1.42
C GLY A 131 9.74 3.06 0.65
N ASP A 132 9.68 3.12 -0.68
CA ASP A 132 10.45 4.04 -1.53
C ASP A 132 9.84 5.46 -1.58
N HIS A 133 8.67 5.64 -0.98
CA HIS A 133 8.04 6.95 -0.79
C HIS A 133 8.32 7.53 0.60
N SER A 134 8.01 8.80 0.77
CA SER A 134 8.11 9.49 2.07
C SER A 134 6.75 9.58 2.74
N SER A 135 6.72 9.39 4.06
CA SER A 135 5.52 9.67 4.85
C SER A 135 5.19 11.17 4.85
N ASP A 136 3.92 11.50 4.75
CA ASP A 136 3.36 12.84 4.91
C ASP A 136 2.16 12.79 5.87
N ILE A 137 2.46 12.94 7.14
CA ILE A 137 1.47 12.88 8.22
C ILE A 137 0.42 13.99 8.13
N THR A 138 0.74 15.10 7.46
CA THR A 138 -0.21 16.20 7.24
C THR A 138 -1.31 15.77 6.27
N ASN A 139 -0.95 15.03 5.25
CA ASN A 139 -1.86 14.52 4.23
C ASN A 139 -2.28 13.05 4.46
N PHE A 140 -2.15 12.55 5.69
CA PHE A 140 -2.57 11.19 6.09
C PHE A 140 -1.88 10.05 5.32
N ILE A 141 -0.63 10.26 4.91
CA ILE A 141 0.18 9.31 4.16
C ILE A 141 1.29 8.77 5.06
N VAL A 142 1.45 7.43 5.07
CA VAL A 142 2.56 6.73 5.74
C VAL A 142 3.21 5.78 4.73
N ALA A 143 4.55 5.75 4.71
CA ALA A 143 5.31 4.80 3.90
C ALA A 143 5.63 3.52 4.70
N LEU A 144 5.49 2.35 4.06
CA LEU A 144 5.92 1.06 4.60
C LEU A 144 7.39 1.10 5.08
N PRO A 145 7.78 0.30 6.07
CA PRO A 145 9.15 0.26 6.53
C PRO A 145 10.09 -0.35 5.47
N GLY A 146 11.38 0.11 5.47
CA GLY A 146 12.43 -0.47 4.62
C GLY A 146 13.11 0.52 3.68
N LYS A 147 12.58 1.73 3.48
CA LYS A 147 13.19 2.84 2.67
C LYS A 147 13.43 2.50 1.19
N ALA A 148 12.77 1.48 0.67
CA ALA A 148 12.79 1.08 -0.73
C ALA A 148 11.50 0.32 -1.05
N ALA A 149 11.25 0.05 -2.34
CA ALA A 149 10.14 -0.82 -2.75
C ALA A 149 10.24 -2.17 -2.02
N PRO A 150 9.13 -2.72 -1.50
CA PRO A 150 9.14 -3.89 -0.64
C PRO A 150 9.88 -5.09 -1.22
N GLU A 151 9.72 -5.34 -2.52
CA GLU A 151 10.39 -6.44 -3.22
C GLU A 151 11.92 -6.26 -3.21
N ALA A 152 12.38 -5.02 -3.38
CA ALA A 152 13.81 -4.71 -3.37
C ALA A 152 14.40 -4.88 -1.96
N VAL A 153 13.67 -4.44 -0.92
CA VAL A 153 14.08 -4.66 0.48
C VAL A 153 14.26 -6.14 0.77
N LEU A 154 13.29 -6.97 0.36
CA LEU A 154 13.31 -8.39 0.65
C LEU A 154 14.34 -9.16 -0.16
N LEU A 155 14.55 -8.79 -1.44
CA LEU A 155 15.62 -9.39 -2.25
C LEU A 155 17.00 -9.08 -1.65
N ASN A 156 17.28 -7.84 -1.30
CA ASN A 156 18.53 -7.44 -0.66
C ASN A 156 18.72 -8.14 0.70
N TYR A 157 17.64 -8.30 1.46
CA TYR A 157 17.68 -8.99 2.74
C TYR A 157 17.96 -10.49 2.58
N ALA A 158 17.33 -11.15 1.61
CA ALA A 158 17.60 -12.57 1.30
C ALA A 158 19.07 -12.78 0.88
N GLU A 159 19.61 -11.89 0.07
CA GLU A 159 21.02 -11.94 -0.35
C GLU A 159 21.96 -11.79 0.86
N LYS A 160 21.71 -10.81 1.75
CA LYS A 160 22.47 -10.63 3.00
C LYS A 160 22.46 -11.91 3.86
N LEU A 161 21.28 -12.54 4.05
CA LEU A 161 21.17 -13.78 4.80
C LEU A 161 21.89 -14.95 4.11
N TYR A 162 21.88 -14.99 2.78
CA TYR A 162 22.54 -16.02 1.98
C TYR A 162 24.06 -15.92 2.12
N ASP A 163 24.61 -14.73 1.98
CA ASP A 163 26.05 -14.48 2.04
C ASP A 163 26.61 -14.70 3.46
N ALA A 164 25.83 -14.33 4.49
CA ALA A 164 26.19 -14.55 5.88
C ALA A 164 25.99 -16.00 6.36
N ASP A 165 25.47 -16.90 5.53
CA ASP A 165 25.04 -18.26 5.94
C ASP A 165 24.17 -18.24 7.19
N ASP A 166 23.23 -17.33 7.24
CA ASP A 166 22.40 -17.06 8.41
C ASP A 166 21.61 -18.28 8.88
N SER A 167 21.28 -18.29 10.17
CA SER A 167 20.47 -19.34 10.80
C SER A 167 19.06 -19.46 10.24
N PHE A 168 18.54 -18.43 9.57
CA PHE A 168 17.28 -18.47 8.82
C PHE A 168 17.16 -19.70 7.92
N TRP A 169 18.24 -20.06 7.22
CA TRP A 169 18.26 -21.20 6.29
C TRP A 169 18.23 -22.56 6.99
N ARG A 170 18.38 -22.58 8.30
CA ARG A 170 18.32 -23.79 9.15
C ARG A 170 17.11 -23.78 10.10
N ASP A 171 16.33 -22.70 10.09
CA ASP A 171 15.10 -22.61 10.87
C ASP A 171 14.10 -23.66 10.38
N ARG A 172 13.63 -24.48 11.32
CA ARG A 172 12.73 -25.60 11.02
C ARG A 172 11.45 -25.13 10.35
N THR A 173 10.91 -23.98 10.74
CA THR A 173 9.68 -23.42 10.15
C THR A 173 9.85 -22.98 8.69
N ILE A 174 11.06 -22.76 8.25
CA ILE A 174 11.45 -22.41 6.89
C ILE A 174 11.74 -23.68 6.08
N VAL A 175 12.57 -24.56 6.63
CA VAL A 175 13.02 -25.81 5.97
C VAL A 175 11.87 -26.79 5.74
N ASP A 176 10.96 -26.96 6.71
CA ASP A 176 9.80 -27.85 6.61
C ASP A 176 8.84 -27.42 5.49
N LYS A 177 8.92 -26.18 5.03
CA LYS A 177 8.18 -25.65 3.88
C LYS A 177 8.94 -25.75 2.54
N GLY A 178 10.13 -26.33 2.56
CA GLY A 178 10.98 -26.50 1.40
C GLY A 178 11.86 -25.29 1.04
N TYR A 179 11.83 -24.22 1.85
CA TYR A 179 12.59 -23.01 1.58
C TYR A 179 14.01 -23.09 2.17
N THR A 180 14.86 -23.83 1.49
CA THR A 180 16.27 -24.00 1.86
C THR A 180 17.14 -22.95 1.17
N LYS A 181 18.41 -22.88 1.56
CA LYS A 181 19.44 -22.07 0.87
C LYS A 181 19.56 -22.45 -0.62
N ASN A 182 19.41 -23.75 -0.95
CA ASN A 182 19.39 -24.22 -2.33
C ASN A 182 18.13 -23.78 -3.09
N TYR A 183 16.97 -23.75 -2.44
CA TYR A 183 15.76 -23.20 -3.04
C TYR A 183 15.99 -21.74 -3.46
N TYR A 184 16.50 -20.90 -2.55
CA TYR A 184 16.80 -19.50 -2.84
C TYR A 184 17.78 -19.36 -4.00
N LEU A 185 18.87 -20.12 -3.99
CA LEU A 185 19.86 -20.11 -5.06
C LEU A 185 19.24 -20.43 -6.42
N SER A 186 18.47 -21.51 -6.50
CA SER A 186 17.95 -22.03 -7.77
C SER A 186 16.78 -21.21 -8.33
N ASN A 187 15.89 -20.70 -7.47
CA ASN A 187 14.63 -20.10 -7.92
C ASN A 187 14.64 -18.56 -7.85
N ILE A 188 15.58 -17.97 -7.12
CA ILE A 188 15.61 -16.53 -6.93
C ILE A 188 16.96 -15.93 -7.33
N LYS A 189 18.06 -16.32 -6.65
CA LYS A 189 19.37 -15.69 -6.87
C LYS A 189 19.85 -15.83 -8.30
N ASN A 190 19.80 -17.02 -8.88
CA ASN A 190 20.22 -17.24 -10.27
C ASN A 190 19.39 -16.40 -11.26
N GLU A 191 18.09 -16.20 -11.02
CA GLU A 191 17.26 -15.33 -11.84
C GLU A 191 17.66 -13.86 -11.70
N VAL A 192 17.93 -13.40 -10.47
CA VAL A 192 18.38 -12.03 -10.20
C VAL A 192 19.72 -11.75 -10.88
N ASP A 193 20.68 -12.67 -10.78
CA ASP A 193 22.02 -12.54 -11.37
C ASP A 193 21.94 -12.53 -12.92
N SER A 194 21.14 -13.43 -13.50
CA SER A 194 20.87 -13.49 -14.93
C SER A 194 20.22 -12.21 -15.45
N PHE A 195 19.21 -11.73 -14.76
CA PHE A 195 18.54 -10.48 -15.12
C PHE A 195 19.44 -9.26 -14.98
N GLY A 196 20.29 -9.21 -13.93
CA GLY A 196 21.33 -8.19 -13.77
C GLY A 196 22.24 -8.12 -14.99
N THR A 197 22.75 -9.28 -15.43
CA THR A 197 23.58 -9.39 -16.65
C THR A 197 22.82 -8.90 -17.91
N GLN A 198 21.54 -9.21 -18.02
CA GLN A 198 20.72 -8.73 -19.14
C GLN A 198 20.55 -7.20 -19.12
N LEU A 199 20.30 -6.61 -17.96
CA LEU A 199 20.19 -5.15 -17.82
C LEU A 199 21.48 -4.44 -18.19
N ASP A 200 22.63 -4.99 -17.81
CA ASP A 200 23.93 -4.41 -18.17
C ASP A 200 24.19 -4.46 -19.68
N ARG A 201 23.82 -5.55 -20.35
CA ARG A 201 23.87 -5.65 -21.82
C ARG A 201 22.98 -4.60 -22.48
N MET A 202 21.75 -4.41 -22.00
CA MET A 202 20.83 -3.39 -22.53
C MET A 202 21.38 -1.97 -22.37
N ARG A 203 21.95 -1.65 -21.20
CA ARG A 203 22.59 -0.35 -20.95
C ARG A 203 23.73 -0.11 -21.93
N ASN A 204 24.56 -1.12 -22.16
CA ASN A 204 25.70 -1.04 -23.06
C ASN A 204 25.28 -0.92 -24.54
N SER A 205 24.12 -1.43 -24.91
CA SER A 205 23.54 -1.27 -26.26
C SER A 205 22.72 0.00 -26.45
N GLY A 206 22.57 0.82 -25.40
CA GLY A 206 21.76 2.06 -25.47
C GLY A 206 20.25 1.84 -25.39
N GLU A 207 19.80 0.63 -25.05
CA GLU A 207 18.40 0.32 -24.86
C GLU A 207 17.87 0.84 -23.51
N THR A 208 16.58 1.21 -23.47
CA THR A 208 15.98 1.66 -22.22
C THR A 208 15.78 0.49 -21.25
N SER A 209 16.31 0.64 -20.03
CA SER A 209 16.12 -0.29 -18.92
C SER A 209 15.15 0.25 -17.84
N LYS A 210 14.59 1.46 -18.06
CA LYS A 210 13.69 2.12 -17.11
C LYS A 210 12.46 1.25 -16.84
N GLY A 211 12.15 1.03 -15.56
CA GLY A 211 10.99 0.26 -15.12
C GLY A 211 11.20 -1.27 -15.11
N LYS A 212 12.06 -1.82 -15.99
CA LYS A 212 12.22 -3.28 -16.15
C LYS A 212 12.66 -3.99 -14.86
N ARG A 213 13.51 -3.35 -14.03
CA ARG A 213 13.91 -3.94 -12.75
C ARG A 213 12.75 -4.04 -11.76
N ARG A 214 11.88 -3.01 -11.71
CA ARG A 214 10.69 -3.03 -10.84
C ARG A 214 9.72 -4.13 -11.28
N GLU A 215 9.45 -4.23 -12.56
CA GLU A 215 8.58 -5.30 -13.12
C GLU A 215 9.13 -6.69 -12.83
N PHE A 216 10.45 -6.88 -13.03
CA PHE A 216 11.12 -8.14 -12.72
C PHE A 216 10.99 -8.48 -11.22
N ASN A 217 11.29 -7.55 -10.33
CA ASN A 217 11.22 -7.76 -8.88
C ASN A 217 9.79 -8.11 -8.43
N LYS A 218 8.77 -7.41 -8.97
CA LYS A 218 7.35 -7.72 -8.69
C LYS A 218 6.96 -9.11 -9.17
N ARG A 219 7.35 -9.49 -10.39
CA ARG A 219 7.12 -10.84 -10.89
C ARG A 219 7.77 -11.88 -9.98
N LEU A 220 9.05 -11.71 -9.66
CA LEU A 220 9.80 -12.65 -8.83
C LEU A 220 9.19 -12.79 -7.42
N PHE A 221 8.73 -11.66 -6.84
CA PHE A 221 8.00 -11.66 -5.58
C PHE A 221 6.71 -12.49 -5.69
N ASN A 222 5.90 -12.28 -6.73
CA ASN A 222 4.63 -12.98 -6.91
C ASN A 222 4.83 -14.48 -7.16
N ASP A 223 5.81 -14.85 -7.98
CA ASP A 223 6.16 -16.24 -8.26
C ASP A 223 6.64 -16.99 -7.00
N ASN A 224 7.24 -16.27 -6.03
CA ASN A 224 7.79 -16.80 -4.80
C ASN A 224 7.11 -16.22 -3.54
N ARG A 225 5.86 -15.80 -3.64
CA ARG A 225 5.13 -15.03 -2.60
C ARG A 225 5.23 -15.63 -1.20
N ASN A 226 5.03 -16.94 -1.07
CA ASN A 226 5.07 -17.60 0.22
C ASN A 226 6.45 -17.56 0.89
N PHE A 227 7.52 -17.65 0.10
CA PHE A 227 8.87 -17.45 0.59
C PHE A 227 9.08 -16.03 1.10
N PHE A 228 8.68 -15.02 0.32
CA PHE A 228 8.83 -13.62 0.70
C PHE A 228 7.98 -13.24 1.92
N ILE A 229 6.81 -13.84 2.10
CA ILE A 229 6.02 -13.69 3.33
C ILE A 229 6.80 -14.16 4.57
N LEU A 230 7.46 -15.31 4.49
CA LEU A 230 8.27 -15.82 5.60
C LEU A 230 9.51 -14.96 5.85
N LEU A 231 10.15 -14.55 4.77
CA LEU A 231 11.30 -13.65 4.82
C LEU A 231 10.94 -12.30 5.45
N PHE A 232 9.79 -11.71 5.11
CA PHE A 232 9.32 -10.47 5.71
C PHE A 232 9.01 -10.62 7.20
N LYS A 233 8.42 -11.74 7.62
CA LYS A 233 8.23 -12.06 9.04
C LYS A 233 9.55 -12.11 9.79
N HIS A 234 10.59 -12.71 9.17
CA HIS A 234 11.93 -12.72 9.75
C HIS A 234 12.53 -11.31 9.79
N TRP A 235 12.36 -10.52 8.71
CA TRP A 235 12.81 -9.14 8.61
C TRP A 235 12.22 -8.24 9.70
N ILE A 236 10.90 -8.32 9.93
CA ILE A 236 10.19 -7.55 10.98
C ILE A 236 10.74 -7.88 12.38
N ASN A 237 11.10 -9.13 12.63
CA ASN A 237 11.60 -9.58 13.94
C ASN A 237 13.11 -9.35 14.11
N ASN A 238 13.83 -8.97 13.07
CA ASN A 238 15.27 -8.68 13.17
C ASN A 238 15.50 -7.37 13.93
N PRO A 239 16.33 -7.39 15.02
CA PRO A 239 16.65 -6.18 15.80
C PRO A 239 17.19 -5.01 14.97
N GLU A 240 17.93 -5.29 13.88
CA GLU A 240 18.47 -4.26 12.98
C GLU A 240 17.36 -3.43 12.30
N ASN A 241 16.20 -4.02 12.05
CA ASN A 241 15.08 -3.37 11.39
C ASN A 241 14.07 -2.74 12.36
N LYS A 242 14.28 -2.93 13.67
CA LYS A 242 13.34 -2.50 14.71
C LYS A 242 13.01 -1.00 14.62
N SER A 243 14.00 -0.16 14.32
CA SER A 243 13.79 1.29 14.23
C SER A 243 12.77 1.67 13.13
N GLU A 244 12.81 0.99 11.98
CA GLU A 244 11.89 1.21 10.86
C GLU A 244 10.48 0.68 11.19
N VAL A 245 10.41 -0.51 11.79
CA VAL A 245 9.15 -1.13 12.22
C VAL A 245 8.46 -0.26 13.29
N ASP A 246 9.23 0.23 14.27
CA ASP A 246 8.71 1.10 15.32
C ASP A 246 8.35 2.51 14.78
N ARG A 247 9.06 3.02 13.76
CA ARG A 247 8.72 4.26 13.06
C ARG A 247 7.33 4.16 12.45
N PHE A 248 7.09 3.13 11.65
CA PHE A 248 5.80 2.91 11.00
C PHE A 248 4.66 2.79 12.04
N TYR A 249 4.88 2.07 13.14
CA TYR A 249 3.91 1.98 14.22
C TYR A 249 3.53 3.34 14.80
N ARG A 250 4.54 4.19 15.11
CA ARG A 250 4.28 5.55 15.66
C ARG A 250 3.58 6.46 14.67
N GLU A 251 3.95 6.40 13.39
CA GLU A 251 3.29 7.18 12.35
C GLU A 251 1.84 6.75 12.17
N LEU A 252 1.57 5.45 12.14
CA LEU A 252 0.22 4.90 12.06
C LEU A 252 -0.63 5.30 13.28
N HIS A 253 -0.05 5.24 14.49
CA HIS A 253 -0.71 5.73 15.71
C HIS A 253 -1.05 7.22 15.61
N THR A 254 -0.13 8.03 15.13
CA THR A 254 -0.37 9.47 14.94
C THR A 254 -1.53 9.72 13.97
N LEU A 255 -1.63 8.95 12.90
CA LEU A 255 -2.74 9.04 11.95
C LEU A 255 -4.05 8.53 12.56
N PHE A 256 -4.00 7.45 13.31
CA PHE A 256 -5.19 6.97 14.05
C PHE A 256 -5.78 8.08 14.91
N LEU A 257 -4.97 8.76 15.72
CA LEU A 257 -5.44 9.84 16.59
C LEU A 257 -6.11 10.99 15.82
N LYS A 258 -5.68 11.24 14.58
CA LYS A 258 -6.26 12.27 13.71
C LYS A 258 -7.54 11.82 13.02
N VAL A 259 -7.62 10.55 12.59
CA VAL A 259 -8.70 10.04 11.73
C VAL A 259 -9.85 9.43 12.54
N ALA A 260 -9.56 8.79 13.67
CA ALA A 260 -10.55 8.10 14.50
C ALA A 260 -11.78 8.95 14.86
N PRO A 261 -11.66 10.26 15.23
CA PRO A 261 -12.82 11.08 15.56
C PRO A 261 -13.83 11.22 14.42
N TYR A 262 -13.38 11.20 13.16
CA TYR A 262 -14.27 11.26 11.98
C TYR A 262 -15.14 10.01 11.81
N HIS A 263 -14.77 8.91 12.48
CA HIS A 263 -15.51 7.65 12.49
C HIS A 263 -16.18 7.38 13.84
N GLU A 264 -16.31 8.41 14.68
CA GLU A 264 -16.85 8.28 16.04
C GLU A 264 -16.10 7.24 16.89
N ILE A 265 -14.82 7.02 16.59
CA ILE A 265 -13.91 6.18 17.35
C ILE A 265 -13.17 7.05 18.35
N SER A 266 -13.18 6.65 19.63
CA SER A 266 -12.44 7.41 20.64
C SER A 266 -10.93 7.30 20.41
N PRO A 267 -10.19 8.42 20.36
CA PRO A 267 -8.72 8.37 20.31
C PRO A 267 -8.09 7.58 21.48
N LYS A 268 -8.82 7.45 22.59
CA LYS A 268 -8.38 6.68 23.77
C LYS A 268 -8.42 5.16 23.59
N GLU A 269 -9.01 4.67 22.50
CA GLU A 269 -8.98 3.24 22.16
C GLU A 269 -7.54 2.76 21.89
N TRP A 270 -6.69 3.68 21.39
CA TRP A 270 -5.28 3.43 21.22
C TRP A 270 -4.47 4.46 22.00
N PRO A 271 -4.17 4.19 23.28
CA PRO A 271 -3.49 5.11 24.18
C PRO A 271 -1.99 5.27 23.86
#